data_d7461ee8a5547fc92852904ad6f6a288
#
_entry.id   d7461ee8a5547fc92852904ad6f6a288
#
_cell.length_a   1.000
_cell.length_b   1.000
_cell.length_c   1.000
_cell.angle_alpha   90.00
_cell.angle_beta   90.00
_cell.angle_gamma   90.00
#
_symmetry.space_group_name_H-M   'P 1'
#
loop_
_entity.id
_entity.type
_entity.pdbx_description
1 polymer ?
#
loop_
_entity_poly.entity_id
_entity_poly.type
_entity_poly.pdbx_seq_one_letter_code
_entity_poly.pdbx_strand_id
1 'polypeptide(L)'
;MAENKLDGRVAFITGTSRGIGKALALELADAGVKVVSTGKTVEERDDLPGTIVETTEEIRERGGESIWRQIDVRDEESVEAAIEDAVDEFGGIDFVINNAGAIHIAPFDETPPKRFDLLTGVNVRGTYVTTYAALPYLRESDYAHVLAFSPPVTNTARPGMAAYAVSKYGMTVVMQSLAEELAGDDIGVNSLWPVAAIESEATRHFGMGTPEDWRTPQVVCDAVTEVLTRDPTECTGNAFYDEEILREAGVEAFDRYNVVEGADPGPMSAHLFDPDYERPN
;
A
#
# COMPACT_ATOMS: atom_id res chain seq x y z
N MET A 1 25.40 1.32 -16.42
CA MET A 1 24.44 1.70 -15.35
C MET A 1 23.29 0.73 -15.53
N ALA A 2 22.82 0.09 -14.47
CA ALA A 2 21.60 -0.72 -14.57
C ALA A 2 20.45 0.23 -15.00
N GLU A 3 19.63 -0.21 -15.95
CA GLU A 3 18.47 0.54 -16.42
C GLU A 3 17.52 0.75 -15.24
N ASN A 4 17.11 1.98 -15.00
CA ASN A 4 16.10 2.27 -13.96
C ASN A 4 14.73 1.80 -14.48
N LYS A 5 14.32 0.62 -14.07
CA LYS A 5 13.07 -0.01 -14.53
C LYS A 5 11.81 0.78 -14.18
N LEU A 6 11.91 1.73 -13.26
CA LEU A 6 10.79 2.54 -12.78
C LEU A 6 10.63 3.85 -13.57
N ASP A 7 11.69 4.34 -14.18
CA ASP A 7 11.70 5.64 -14.87
C ASP A 7 10.67 5.71 -16.01
N GLY A 8 9.83 6.74 -15.98
CA GLY A 8 8.75 6.98 -16.94
C GLY A 8 7.50 6.11 -16.76
N ARG A 9 7.48 5.12 -15.85
CA ARG A 9 6.31 4.30 -15.51
C ARG A 9 5.22 5.10 -14.83
N VAL A 10 3.99 4.63 -14.90
CA VAL A 10 2.81 5.28 -14.32
C VAL A 10 2.27 4.48 -13.14
N ALA A 11 2.22 5.09 -11.97
CA ALA A 11 1.66 4.48 -10.76
C ALA A 11 0.33 5.13 -10.35
N PHE A 12 -0.73 4.33 -10.27
CA PHE A 12 -2.00 4.70 -9.64
C PHE A 12 -2.00 4.27 -8.18
N ILE A 13 -1.95 5.24 -7.25
CA ILE A 13 -1.80 4.97 -5.81
C ILE A 13 -3.03 5.44 -5.05
N THR A 14 -3.71 4.54 -4.33
CA THR A 14 -4.85 4.90 -3.51
C THR A 14 -4.44 5.35 -2.11
N GLY A 15 -5.02 6.47 -1.62
CA GLY A 15 -4.80 6.95 -0.25
C GLY A 15 -3.48 7.68 -0.03
N THR A 16 -3.11 8.60 -0.90
CA THR A 16 -1.83 9.34 -0.89
C THR A 16 -1.85 10.64 -0.07
N SER A 17 -2.94 10.96 0.61
CA SER A 17 -3.03 12.23 1.35
C SER A 17 -2.05 12.34 2.53
N ARG A 18 -1.59 11.24 3.09
CA ARG A 18 -0.70 11.17 4.27
C ARG A 18 -0.08 9.78 4.47
N GLY A 19 0.77 9.67 5.50
CA GLY A 19 1.33 8.39 5.96
C GLY A 19 2.11 7.65 4.87
N ILE A 20 1.97 6.31 4.84
CA ILE A 20 2.67 5.45 3.89
C ILE A 20 2.37 5.85 2.44
N GLY A 21 1.11 6.11 2.11
CA GLY A 21 0.73 6.45 0.74
C GLY A 21 1.36 7.74 0.23
N LYS A 22 1.46 8.79 1.08
CA LYS A 22 2.17 10.02 0.72
C LYS A 22 3.67 9.77 0.57
N ALA A 23 4.30 9.10 1.53
CA ALA A 23 5.72 8.81 1.49
C ALA A 23 6.09 8.01 0.23
N LEU A 24 5.31 6.98 -0.09
CA LEU A 24 5.50 6.16 -1.28
C LEU A 24 5.31 6.94 -2.59
N ALA A 25 4.30 7.82 -2.65
CA ALA A 25 4.07 8.66 -3.82
C ALA A 25 5.28 9.57 -4.11
N LEU A 26 5.89 10.14 -3.06
CA LEU A 26 7.09 10.98 -3.16
C LEU A 26 8.31 10.15 -3.59
N GLU A 27 8.52 9.00 -2.97
CA GLU A 27 9.66 8.11 -3.27
C GLU A 27 9.62 7.59 -4.72
N LEU A 28 8.47 7.12 -5.17
CA LEU A 28 8.32 6.65 -6.55
C LEU A 28 8.50 7.79 -7.56
N ALA A 29 8.02 8.99 -7.25
CA ALA A 29 8.25 10.16 -8.10
C ALA A 29 9.73 10.54 -8.16
N ASP A 30 10.47 10.50 -7.04
CA ASP A 30 11.91 10.73 -6.99
C ASP A 30 12.69 9.66 -7.80
N ALA A 31 12.12 8.45 -7.97
CA ALA A 31 12.64 7.38 -8.83
C ALA A 31 12.25 7.53 -10.32
N GLY A 32 11.52 8.59 -10.71
CA GLY A 32 11.11 8.87 -12.08
C GLY A 32 9.73 8.32 -12.47
N VAL A 33 8.97 7.77 -11.52
CA VAL A 33 7.60 7.30 -11.76
C VAL A 33 6.64 8.49 -11.85
N LYS A 34 5.74 8.47 -12.83
CA LYS A 34 4.61 9.39 -12.93
C LYS A 34 3.51 8.94 -11.97
N VAL A 35 3.12 9.81 -11.06
CA VAL A 35 2.24 9.42 -9.95
C VAL A 35 0.84 9.98 -10.12
N VAL A 36 -0.15 9.10 -10.06
CA VAL A 36 -1.57 9.46 -9.89
C VAL A 36 -1.92 9.37 -8.42
N SER A 37 -1.93 10.53 -7.75
CA SER A 37 -2.26 10.66 -6.33
C SER A 37 -3.76 10.62 -6.13
N THR A 38 -4.29 9.61 -5.44
CA THR A 38 -5.73 9.50 -5.23
C THR A 38 -6.14 9.37 -3.77
N GLY A 39 -7.34 9.81 -3.48
CA GLY A 39 -7.92 9.74 -2.14
C GLY A 39 -9.11 10.68 -1.97
N LYS A 40 -9.66 10.71 -0.77
CA LYS A 40 -10.87 11.49 -0.45
C LYS A 40 -10.58 12.93 -0.03
N THR A 41 -9.38 13.19 0.51
CA THR A 41 -9.04 14.44 1.17
C THR A 41 -8.36 15.38 0.20
N VAL A 42 -9.06 16.41 -0.25
CA VAL A 42 -8.55 17.47 -1.15
C VAL A 42 -8.39 18.81 -0.43
N GLU A 43 -9.01 18.98 0.73
CA GLU A 43 -8.92 20.18 1.56
C GLU A 43 -8.34 19.79 2.92
N GLU A 44 -7.52 20.66 3.49
CA GLU A 44 -7.00 20.48 4.85
C GLU A 44 -8.13 20.38 5.87
N ARG A 45 -7.89 19.59 6.90
CA ARG A 45 -8.78 19.41 8.04
C ARG A 45 -7.99 19.63 9.32
N ASP A 46 -8.57 20.36 10.27
CA ASP A 46 -7.94 20.66 11.56
C ASP A 46 -7.57 19.39 12.35
N ASP A 47 -8.37 18.32 12.18
CA ASP A 47 -8.23 17.05 12.90
C ASP A 47 -7.36 16.01 12.18
N LEU A 48 -7.02 16.26 10.90
CA LEU A 48 -6.32 15.26 10.09
C LEU A 48 -5.54 15.93 8.95
N PRO A 49 -4.25 16.25 9.15
CA PRO A 49 -3.44 16.99 8.19
C PRO A 49 -3.12 16.18 6.94
N GLY A 50 -2.83 16.89 5.85
CA GLY A 50 -2.39 16.34 4.58
C GLY A 50 -3.53 16.06 3.60
N THR A 51 -3.29 16.39 2.33
CA THR A 51 -4.21 16.23 1.21
C THR A 51 -3.51 15.57 0.02
N ILE A 52 -4.29 15.02 -0.92
CA ILE A 52 -3.74 14.51 -2.19
C ILE A 52 -3.24 15.65 -3.08
N VAL A 53 -3.77 16.86 -2.91
CA VAL A 53 -3.35 18.07 -3.63
C VAL A 53 -1.94 18.44 -3.21
N GLU A 54 -1.69 18.57 -1.89
CA GLU A 54 -0.36 18.85 -1.34
C GLU A 54 0.67 17.81 -1.73
N THR A 55 0.30 16.53 -1.70
CA THR A 55 1.20 15.44 -2.14
C THR A 55 1.59 15.62 -3.60
N THR A 56 0.63 15.96 -4.48
CA THR A 56 0.89 16.19 -5.90
C THR A 56 1.76 17.44 -6.12
N GLU A 57 1.49 18.51 -5.39
CA GLU A 57 2.28 19.74 -5.48
C GLU A 57 3.71 19.51 -5.00
N GLU A 58 3.90 18.80 -3.90
CA GLU A 58 5.24 18.44 -3.39
C GLU A 58 6.03 17.58 -4.40
N ILE A 59 5.38 16.63 -5.09
CA ILE A 59 6.01 15.86 -6.18
C ILE A 59 6.48 16.80 -7.29
N ARG A 60 5.63 17.73 -7.74
CA ARG A 60 5.94 18.67 -8.81
C ARG A 60 7.06 19.64 -8.43
N GLU A 61 7.07 20.11 -7.18
CA GLU A 61 8.13 20.96 -6.64
C GLU A 61 9.49 20.27 -6.63
N ARG A 62 9.52 18.94 -6.45
CA ARG A 62 10.72 18.10 -6.54
C ARG A 62 11.13 17.79 -7.99
N GLY A 63 10.31 18.22 -8.98
CA GLY A 63 10.57 18.00 -10.40
C GLY A 63 9.96 16.72 -10.98
N GLY A 64 9.15 15.99 -10.21
CA GLY A 64 8.42 14.80 -10.66
C GLY A 64 7.13 15.15 -11.42
N GLU A 65 6.56 14.15 -12.09
CA GLU A 65 5.28 14.25 -12.79
C GLU A 65 4.16 13.63 -11.93
N SER A 66 3.10 14.39 -11.65
CA SER A 66 1.97 13.89 -10.89
C SER A 66 0.67 14.62 -11.21
N ILE A 67 -0.44 13.89 -11.13
CA ILE A 67 -1.80 14.45 -11.07
C ILE A 67 -2.50 13.93 -9.82
N TRP A 68 -3.54 14.64 -9.39
CA TRP A 68 -4.40 14.13 -8.33
C TRP A 68 -5.83 13.90 -8.82
N ARG A 69 -6.51 12.91 -8.25
CA ARG A 69 -7.94 12.65 -8.48
C ARG A 69 -8.63 12.32 -7.16
N GLN A 70 -9.72 13.03 -6.90
CA GLN A 70 -10.54 12.75 -5.72
C GLN A 70 -11.39 11.51 -5.97
N ILE A 71 -11.18 10.46 -5.19
CA ILE A 71 -11.97 9.23 -5.25
C ILE A 71 -12.40 8.74 -3.87
N ASP A 72 -13.52 8.07 -3.80
CA ASP A 72 -13.82 7.11 -2.76
C ASP A 72 -13.68 5.71 -3.37
N VAL A 73 -12.74 4.90 -2.91
CA VAL A 73 -12.51 3.54 -3.45
C VAL A 73 -13.73 2.61 -3.37
N ARG A 74 -14.78 3.03 -2.63
CA ARG A 74 -16.07 2.32 -2.57
C ARG A 74 -17.01 2.70 -3.72
N ASP A 75 -16.74 3.79 -4.39
CA ASP A 75 -17.51 4.32 -5.51
C ASP A 75 -16.79 3.94 -6.82
N GLU A 76 -17.37 2.97 -7.51
CA GLU A 76 -16.84 2.38 -8.74
C GLU A 76 -16.71 3.42 -9.85
N GLU A 77 -17.74 4.25 -10.05
CA GLU A 77 -17.75 5.28 -11.10
C GLU A 77 -16.63 6.31 -10.88
N SER A 78 -16.37 6.69 -9.61
CA SER A 78 -15.27 7.63 -9.31
C SER A 78 -13.89 7.02 -9.52
N VAL A 79 -13.74 5.71 -9.29
CA VAL A 79 -12.47 4.99 -9.54
C VAL A 79 -12.24 4.83 -11.04
N GLU A 80 -13.25 4.39 -11.80
CA GLU A 80 -13.17 4.25 -13.25
C GLU A 80 -12.79 5.56 -13.93
N ALA A 81 -13.48 6.66 -13.61
CA ALA A 81 -13.16 7.98 -14.14
C ALA A 81 -11.73 8.44 -13.81
N ALA A 82 -11.24 8.14 -12.60
CA ALA A 82 -9.87 8.50 -12.22
C ALA A 82 -8.81 7.67 -12.95
N ILE A 83 -9.11 6.41 -13.26
CA ILE A 83 -8.26 5.54 -14.08
C ILE A 83 -8.22 6.05 -15.53
N GLU A 84 -9.38 6.38 -16.13
CA GLU A 84 -9.47 6.95 -17.47
C GLU A 84 -8.68 8.27 -17.58
N ASP A 85 -8.85 9.16 -16.60
CA ASP A 85 -8.08 10.42 -16.53
C ASP A 85 -6.57 10.21 -16.42
N ALA A 86 -6.13 9.16 -15.71
CA ALA A 86 -4.72 8.80 -15.59
C ALA A 86 -4.15 8.32 -16.94
N VAL A 87 -4.91 7.52 -17.66
CA VAL A 87 -4.55 7.03 -18.99
C VAL A 87 -4.53 8.16 -20.02
N ASP A 88 -5.50 9.06 -19.97
CA ASP A 88 -5.55 10.23 -20.87
C ASP A 88 -4.35 11.16 -20.65
N GLU A 89 -3.90 11.33 -19.41
CA GLU A 89 -2.76 12.21 -19.08
C GLU A 89 -1.41 11.58 -19.36
N PHE A 90 -1.21 10.30 -18.97
CA PHE A 90 0.09 9.65 -18.97
C PHE A 90 0.26 8.55 -20.04
N GLY A 91 -0.82 8.15 -20.70
CA GLY A 91 -0.82 7.17 -21.79
C GLY A 91 -0.99 5.72 -21.37
N GLY A 92 -1.09 5.41 -20.07
CA GLY A 92 -1.27 4.06 -19.55
C GLY A 92 -1.14 3.97 -18.04
N ILE A 93 -1.16 2.74 -17.51
CA ILE A 93 -0.92 2.43 -16.10
C ILE A 93 -0.02 1.20 -16.03
N ASP A 94 1.11 1.32 -15.35
CA ASP A 94 2.05 0.22 -15.09
C ASP A 94 1.88 -0.36 -13.69
N PHE A 95 1.63 0.50 -12.70
CA PHE A 95 1.55 0.08 -11.29
C PHE A 95 0.22 0.49 -10.67
N VAL A 96 -0.44 -0.46 -10.00
CA VAL A 96 -1.59 -0.19 -9.13
C VAL A 96 -1.22 -0.51 -7.69
N ILE A 97 -1.25 0.51 -6.82
CA ILE A 97 -0.91 0.35 -5.41
C ILE A 97 -2.14 0.60 -4.54
N ASN A 98 -2.72 -0.49 -4.06
CA ASN A 98 -3.88 -0.49 -3.18
C ASN A 98 -3.45 -0.22 -1.73
N ASN A 99 -3.21 1.07 -1.43
CA ASN A 99 -2.79 1.52 -0.11
C ASN A 99 -3.97 2.07 0.73
N ALA A 100 -5.02 2.61 0.12
CA ALA A 100 -6.19 3.08 0.85
C ALA A 100 -6.71 2.02 1.82
N GLY A 101 -6.91 2.39 3.07
CA GLY A 101 -7.34 1.45 4.09
C GLY A 101 -8.12 2.10 5.22
N ALA A 102 -9.02 1.31 5.81
CA ALA A 102 -9.70 1.63 7.05
C ALA A 102 -9.27 0.64 8.13
N ILE A 103 -9.17 1.13 9.36
CA ILE A 103 -8.81 0.33 10.54
C ILE A 103 -9.87 0.50 11.63
N HIS A 104 -10.23 -0.61 12.26
CA HIS A 104 -11.02 -0.64 13.47
C HIS A 104 -10.73 -1.94 14.22
N ILE A 105 -10.15 -1.82 15.41
CA ILE A 105 -9.81 -2.94 16.28
C ILE A 105 -10.59 -2.72 17.58
N ALA A 106 -11.59 -3.54 17.82
CA ALA A 106 -12.46 -3.46 19.00
C ALA A 106 -13.16 -4.80 19.25
N PRO A 107 -13.65 -5.08 20.47
CA PRO A 107 -14.47 -6.23 20.77
C PRO A 107 -15.65 -6.39 19.78
N PHE A 108 -16.08 -7.63 19.58
CA PHE A 108 -17.11 -7.95 18.59
C PHE A 108 -18.43 -7.20 18.83
N ASP A 109 -18.84 -7.09 20.09
CA ASP A 109 -20.05 -6.36 20.52
C ASP A 109 -19.92 -4.83 20.46
N GLU A 110 -18.69 -4.31 20.35
CA GLU A 110 -18.39 -2.89 20.10
C GLU A 110 -18.15 -2.58 18.61
N THR A 111 -18.23 -3.60 17.73
CA THR A 111 -18.04 -3.48 16.30
C THR A 111 -19.39 -3.63 15.56
N PRO A 112 -20.18 -2.56 15.42
CA PRO A 112 -21.49 -2.65 14.76
C PRO A 112 -21.33 -2.97 13.27
N PRO A 113 -22.32 -3.65 12.62
CA PRO A 113 -22.26 -4.06 11.21
C PRO A 113 -21.79 -2.97 10.24
N LYS A 114 -22.21 -1.72 10.46
CA LYS A 114 -21.76 -0.58 9.65
C LYS A 114 -20.22 -0.36 9.66
N ARG A 115 -19.53 -0.79 10.73
CA ARG A 115 -18.06 -0.75 10.79
C ARG A 115 -17.46 -1.88 9.97
N PHE A 116 -18.05 -3.06 10.04
CA PHE A 116 -17.67 -4.18 9.17
C PHE A 116 -17.84 -3.82 7.69
N ASP A 117 -19.01 -3.23 7.32
CA ASP A 117 -19.29 -2.78 5.95
C ASP A 117 -18.28 -1.72 5.49
N LEU A 118 -17.89 -0.78 6.38
CA LEU A 118 -16.87 0.21 6.06
C LEU A 118 -15.50 -0.45 5.79
N LEU A 119 -15.07 -1.36 6.66
CA LEU A 119 -13.77 -2.02 6.53
C LEU A 119 -13.70 -2.87 5.27
N THR A 120 -14.69 -3.71 5.03
CA THR A 120 -14.75 -4.56 3.84
C THR A 120 -14.95 -3.75 2.57
N GLY A 121 -15.75 -2.68 2.64
CA GLY A 121 -15.98 -1.76 1.53
C GLY A 121 -14.73 -1.01 1.09
N VAL A 122 -13.94 -0.51 2.05
CA VAL A 122 -12.68 0.21 1.73
C VAL A 122 -11.57 -0.77 1.38
N ASN A 123 -11.30 -1.75 2.25
CA ASN A 123 -10.13 -2.61 2.13
C ASN A 123 -10.31 -3.65 1.01
N VAL A 124 -11.34 -4.50 1.09
CA VAL A 124 -11.52 -5.60 0.12
C VAL A 124 -12.12 -5.09 -1.18
N ARG A 125 -13.34 -4.50 -1.10
CA ARG A 125 -14.03 -4.06 -2.31
C ARG A 125 -13.26 -2.95 -3.03
N GLY A 126 -12.67 -2.00 -2.28
CA GLY A 126 -11.87 -0.93 -2.86
C GLY A 126 -10.66 -1.46 -3.63
N THR A 127 -9.92 -2.42 -3.06
CA THR A 127 -8.82 -3.11 -3.75
C THR A 127 -9.31 -3.81 -5.02
N TYR A 128 -10.43 -4.54 -4.93
CA TYR A 128 -11.01 -5.24 -6.07
C TYR A 128 -11.42 -4.27 -7.20
N VAL A 129 -12.17 -3.22 -6.88
CA VAL A 129 -12.68 -2.24 -7.85
C VAL A 129 -11.53 -1.50 -8.53
N THR A 130 -10.55 -1.01 -7.75
CA THR A 130 -9.39 -0.30 -8.31
C THR A 130 -8.60 -1.18 -9.27
N THR A 131 -8.32 -2.41 -8.87
CA THR A 131 -7.57 -3.36 -9.71
C THR A 131 -8.37 -3.77 -10.94
N TYR A 132 -9.68 -4.01 -10.80
CA TYR A 132 -10.57 -4.35 -11.91
C TYR A 132 -10.61 -3.25 -12.97
N ALA A 133 -10.78 -2.00 -12.56
CA ALA A 133 -10.83 -0.85 -13.48
C ALA A 133 -9.49 -0.62 -14.21
N ALA A 134 -8.36 -0.89 -13.54
CA ALA A 134 -7.04 -0.72 -14.13
C ALA A 134 -6.59 -1.91 -15.01
N LEU A 135 -7.20 -3.08 -14.85
CA LEU A 135 -6.74 -4.33 -15.48
C LEU A 135 -6.59 -4.26 -17.03
N PRO A 136 -7.50 -3.61 -17.79
CA PRO A 136 -7.31 -3.48 -19.22
C PRO A 136 -6.00 -2.77 -19.60
N TYR A 137 -5.62 -1.74 -18.85
CA TYR A 137 -4.42 -0.93 -19.09
C TYR A 137 -3.14 -1.62 -18.57
N LEU A 138 -3.23 -2.35 -17.47
CA LEU A 138 -2.13 -3.19 -16.97
C LEU A 138 -1.74 -4.27 -17.99
N ARG A 139 -2.71 -4.82 -18.74
CA ARG A 139 -2.46 -5.78 -19.82
C ARG A 139 -1.77 -5.18 -21.04
N GLU A 140 -1.83 -3.87 -21.21
CA GLU A 140 -1.15 -3.13 -22.29
C GLU A 140 0.27 -2.70 -21.88
N SER A 141 0.60 -2.74 -20.60
CA SER A 141 1.94 -2.45 -20.08
C SER A 141 2.89 -3.62 -20.36
N ASP A 142 4.14 -3.32 -20.68
CA ASP A 142 5.22 -4.30 -20.79
C ASP A 142 5.91 -4.59 -19.45
N TYR A 143 5.48 -3.92 -18.38
CA TYR A 143 6.07 -4.06 -17.04
C TYR A 143 5.06 -3.71 -15.94
N ALA A 144 4.08 -4.58 -15.72
CA ALA A 144 2.95 -4.29 -14.83
C ALA A 144 3.04 -4.94 -13.47
N HIS A 145 2.70 -4.17 -12.41
CA HIS A 145 2.56 -4.69 -11.05
C HIS A 145 1.28 -4.20 -10.37
N VAL A 146 0.66 -5.09 -9.62
CA VAL A 146 -0.40 -4.78 -8.65
C VAL A 146 0.08 -5.12 -7.25
N LEU A 147 0.00 -4.17 -6.34
CA LEU A 147 0.39 -4.34 -4.95
C LEU A 147 -0.75 -3.94 -4.01
N ALA A 148 -0.98 -4.72 -2.97
CA ALA A 148 -1.92 -4.38 -1.89
C ALA A 148 -1.23 -4.39 -0.53
N PHE A 149 -1.54 -3.43 0.34
CA PHE A 149 -1.05 -3.44 1.72
C PHE A 149 -1.92 -4.36 2.58
N SER A 150 -1.58 -5.64 2.57
CA SER A 150 -2.25 -6.68 3.35
C SER A 150 -1.30 -7.79 3.78
N PRO A 151 -1.55 -8.40 4.97
CA PRO A 151 -0.64 -9.36 5.58
C PRO A 151 -0.77 -10.75 4.95
N PRO A 152 0.25 -11.60 5.09
CA PRO A 152 0.10 -13.05 4.86
C PRO A 152 -1.10 -13.62 5.62
N VAL A 153 -1.82 -14.56 5.00
CA VAL A 153 -2.98 -15.20 5.62
C VAL A 153 -2.51 -16.27 6.60
N THR A 154 -2.90 -16.16 7.86
CA THR A 154 -2.64 -17.15 8.90
C THR A 154 -3.94 -17.73 9.45
N ASN A 155 -3.86 -18.85 10.14
CA ASN A 155 -5.01 -19.47 10.83
C ASN A 155 -5.20 -18.94 12.25
N THR A 156 -4.60 -17.80 12.56
CA THR A 156 -4.64 -17.24 13.91
C THR A 156 -5.84 -16.32 14.09
N ALA A 157 -6.56 -16.53 15.19
CA ALA A 157 -7.67 -15.66 15.58
C ALA A 157 -7.29 -14.86 16.83
N ARG A 158 -7.58 -13.54 16.83
CA ARG A 158 -7.33 -12.66 17.96
C ARG A 158 -8.60 -11.90 18.36
N PRO A 159 -8.84 -11.72 19.68
CA PRO A 159 -9.94 -10.89 20.15
C PRO A 159 -9.85 -9.47 19.58
N GLY A 160 -10.98 -8.88 19.21
CA GLY A 160 -11.06 -7.52 18.66
C GLY A 160 -10.70 -7.40 17.16
N MET A 161 -10.18 -8.45 16.55
CA MET A 161 -9.68 -8.40 15.16
C MET A 161 -10.70 -8.88 14.10
N ALA A 162 -11.86 -9.42 14.48
CA ALA A 162 -12.75 -10.11 13.56
C ALA A 162 -13.05 -9.31 12.27
N ALA A 163 -13.48 -8.07 12.38
CA ALA A 163 -13.81 -7.25 11.21
C ALA A 163 -12.55 -6.81 10.43
N TYR A 164 -11.50 -6.39 11.13
CA TYR A 164 -10.27 -5.91 10.51
C TYR A 164 -9.51 -7.06 9.83
N ALA A 165 -9.38 -8.22 10.49
CA ALA A 165 -8.71 -9.38 9.90
C ALA A 165 -9.42 -9.89 8.65
N VAL A 166 -10.76 -10.01 8.67
CA VAL A 166 -11.53 -10.37 7.47
C VAL A 166 -11.24 -9.41 6.33
N SER A 167 -11.21 -8.10 6.61
CA SER A 167 -10.98 -7.10 5.58
C SER A 167 -9.55 -7.16 5.03
N LYS A 168 -8.53 -7.37 5.86
CA LYS A 168 -7.13 -7.43 5.43
C LYS A 168 -6.77 -8.76 4.76
N TYR A 169 -7.20 -9.89 5.32
CA TYR A 169 -7.04 -11.19 4.66
C TYR A 169 -7.80 -11.27 3.35
N GLY A 170 -8.99 -10.62 3.27
CA GLY A 170 -9.74 -10.53 2.02
C GLY A 170 -8.95 -9.87 0.90
N MET A 171 -8.16 -8.82 1.19
CA MET A 171 -7.25 -8.20 0.20
C MET A 171 -6.21 -9.21 -0.28
N THR A 172 -5.54 -9.91 0.64
CA THR A 172 -4.50 -10.91 0.29
C THR A 172 -5.08 -12.04 -0.55
N VAL A 173 -6.26 -12.55 -0.19
CA VAL A 173 -6.94 -13.59 -0.98
C VAL A 173 -7.27 -13.10 -2.39
N VAL A 174 -7.72 -11.85 -2.55
CA VAL A 174 -7.94 -11.25 -3.87
C VAL A 174 -6.63 -11.21 -4.67
N MET A 175 -5.53 -10.75 -4.06
CA MET A 175 -4.23 -10.68 -4.75
C MET A 175 -3.72 -12.06 -5.16
N GLN A 176 -3.77 -13.05 -4.27
CA GLN A 176 -3.34 -14.41 -4.57
C GLN A 176 -4.17 -15.08 -5.68
N SER A 177 -5.51 -14.90 -5.62
CA SER A 177 -6.39 -15.43 -6.67
C SER A 177 -6.13 -14.76 -8.02
N LEU A 178 -5.92 -13.43 -8.00
CA LEU A 178 -5.65 -12.68 -9.22
C LEU A 178 -4.28 -13.04 -9.83
N ALA A 179 -3.28 -13.30 -9.00
CA ALA A 179 -1.97 -13.77 -9.48
C ALA A 179 -2.07 -15.08 -10.29
N GLU A 180 -2.87 -16.02 -9.81
CA GLU A 180 -3.14 -17.28 -10.54
C GLU A 180 -3.92 -17.05 -11.83
N GLU A 181 -4.93 -16.17 -11.81
CA GLU A 181 -5.74 -15.86 -12.98
C GLU A 181 -4.95 -15.14 -14.08
N LEU A 182 -3.98 -14.29 -13.70
CA LEU A 182 -3.16 -13.49 -14.61
C LEU A 182 -1.78 -14.09 -14.92
N ALA A 183 -1.55 -15.35 -14.58
CA ALA A 183 -0.25 -16.02 -14.79
C ALA A 183 0.24 -16.00 -16.25
N GLY A 184 -0.64 -15.73 -17.22
CA GLY A 184 -0.31 -15.62 -18.66
C GLY A 184 -0.26 -14.17 -19.17
N ASP A 185 -0.51 -13.19 -18.33
CA ASP A 185 -0.62 -11.76 -18.72
C ASP A 185 0.65 -10.95 -18.36
N ASP A 186 1.69 -11.60 -17.83
CA ASP A 186 2.97 -11.00 -17.42
C ASP A 186 2.79 -9.84 -16.40
N ILE A 187 1.81 -9.96 -15.50
CA ILE A 187 1.49 -8.99 -14.46
C ILE A 187 1.90 -9.55 -13.09
N GLY A 188 2.79 -8.85 -12.38
CA GLY A 188 3.17 -9.19 -11.01
C GLY A 188 2.10 -8.76 -10.00
N VAL A 189 1.50 -9.71 -9.29
CA VAL A 189 0.43 -9.41 -8.32
C VAL A 189 0.85 -9.88 -6.94
N ASN A 190 1.04 -8.94 -6.00
CA ASN A 190 1.58 -9.25 -4.69
C ASN A 190 0.88 -8.46 -3.57
N SER A 191 1.09 -8.88 -2.34
CA SER A 191 0.76 -8.10 -1.15
C SER A 191 2.00 -7.87 -0.29
N LEU A 192 1.99 -6.81 0.49
CA LEU A 192 3.07 -6.40 1.39
C LEU A 192 2.50 -5.95 2.73
N TRP A 193 3.15 -6.33 3.82
CA TRP A 193 2.78 -5.91 5.16
C TRP A 193 4.00 -5.51 5.99
N PRO A 194 3.95 -4.43 6.76
CA PRO A 194 5.06 -4.05 7.61
C PRO A 194 5.21 -4.98 8.81
N VAL A 195 6.45 -5.29 9.19
CA VAL A 195 6.78 -6.07 10.40
C VAL A 195 6.56 -5.22 11.64
N ALA A 196 7.21 -4.07 11.73
CA ALA A 196 7.03 -3.12 12.82
C ALA A 196 5.83 -2.18 12.57
N ALA A 197 5.37 -1.50 13.60
CA ALA A 197 4.43 -0.41 13.41
C ALA A 197 5.08 0.74 12.64
N ILE A 198 4.35 1.34 11.71
CA ILE A 198 4.86 2.46 10.90
C ILE A 198 4.36 3.78 11.46
N GLU A 199 5.26 4.74 11.61
CA GLU A 199 4.91 6.10 12.01
C GLU A 199 3.87 6.69 11.04
N SER A 200 2.72 7.00 11.55
CA SER A 200 1.61 7.58 10.78
C SER A 200 0.58 8.21 11.71
N GLU A 201 -0.30 9.04 11.17
CA GLU A 201 -1.46 9.54 11.93
C GLU A 201 -2.36 8.40 12.43
N ALA A 202 -2.49 7.32 11.67
CA ALA A 202 -3.24 6.14 12.10
C ALA A 202 -2.59 5.48 13.33
N THR A 203 -1.29 5.27 13.30
CA THR A 203 -0.54 4.66 14.41
C THR A 203 -0.65 5.50 15.69
N ARG A 204 -0.55 6.82 15.57
CA ARG A 204 -0.73 7.76 16.68
C ARG A 204 -2.17 7.76 17.21
N HIS A 205 -3.15 7.85 16.30
CA HIS A 205 -4.58 7.93 16.64
C HIS A 205 -5.09 6.67 17.35
N PHE A 206 -4.64 5.48 16.91
CA PHE A 206 -5.03 4.21 17.51
C PHE A 206 -4.14 3.77 18.66
N GLY A 207 -3.15 4.57 19.07
CA GLY A 207 -2.26 4.26 20.19
C GLY A 207 -1.47 2.97 19.99
N MET A 208 -1.01 2.72 18.77
CA MET A 208 -0.25 1.52 18.42
C MET A 208 1.23 1.69 18.80
N GLY A 209 1.53 1.57 20.09
CA GLY A 209 2.88 1.75 20.62
C GLY A 209 3.31 3.21 20.79
N THR A 210 4.61 3.41 20.94
CA THR A 210 5.28 4.71 21.13
C THR A 210 6.33 4.90 20.00
N PRO A 211 6.91 6.09 19.83
CA PRO A 211 7.94 6.32 18.79
C PRO A 211 9.10 5.32 18.79
N GLU A 212 9.43 4.74 19.95
CA GLU A 212 10.46 3.70 20.08
C GLU A 212 10.04 2.37 19.45
N ASP A 213 8.73 2.15 19.26
CA ASP A 213 8.15 0.94 18.65
C ASP A 213 7.92 1.10 17.13
N TRP A 214 8.26 2.27 16.57
CA TRP A 214 7.91 2.59 15.19
C TRP A 214 9.13 2.67 14.27
N ARG A 215 8.87 2.26 13.00
CA ARG A 215 9.74 2.59 11.89
C ARG A 215 9.15 3.74 11.08
N THR A 216 10.01 4.48 10.40
CA THR A 216 9.60 5.48 9.42
C THR A 216 8.95 4.81 8.21
N PRO A 217 8.07 5.50 7.45
CA PRO A 217 7.49 4.96 6.21
C PRO A 217 8.51 4.48 5.18
N GLN A 218 9.77 4.94 5.27
CA GLN A 218 10.83 4.60 4.33
C GLN A 218 11.07 3.08 4.21
N VAL A 219 10.94 2.31 5.30
CA VAL A 219 11.09 0.84 5.23
C VAL A 219 10.09 0.21 4.27
N VAL A 220 8.84 0.72 4.27
CA VAL A 220 7.78 0.24 3.37
C VAL A 220 8.02 0.74 1.95
N CYS A 221 8.49 1.98 1.78
CA CYS A 221 8.81 2.56 0.47
C CYS A 221 9.93 1.76 -0.22
N ASP A 222 11.04 1.48 0.50
CA ASP A 222 12.15 0.67 -0.01
C ASP A 222 11.66 -0.75 -0.38
N ALA A 223 10.81 -1.37 0.45
CA ALA A 223 10.25 -2.70 0.18
C ALA A 223 9.33 -2.72 -1.06
N VAL A 224 8.49 -1.71 -1.23
CA VAL A 224 7.65 -1.56 -2.45
C VAL A 224 8.54 -1.37 -3.67
N THR A 225 9.54 -0.50 -3.60
CA THR A 225 10.51 -0.27 -4.68
C THR A 225 11.20 -1.58 -5.07
N GLU A 226 11.62 -2.39 -4.09
CA GLU A 226 12.20 -3.71 -4.35
C GLU A 226 11.22 -4.63 -5.09
N VAL A 227 9.94 -4.71 -4.67
CA VAL A 227 8.92 -5.50 -5.39
C VAL A 227 8.75 -5.01 -6.82
N LEU A 228 8.61 -3.69 -7.03
CA LEU A 228 8.35 -3.11 -8.34
C LEU A 228 9.55 -3.18 -9.30
N THR A 229 10.76 -3.43 -8.80
CA THR A 229 11.97 -3.62 -9.65
C THR A 229 12.23 -5.08 -10.03
N ARG A 230 11.53 -6.04 -9.41
CA ARG A 230 11.59 -7.46 -9.76
C ARG A 230 10.83 -7.72 -11.06
N ASP A 231 11.20 -8.76 -11.77
CA ASP A 231 10.49 -9.20 -12.96
C ASP A 231 9.04 -9.60 -12.60
N PRO A 232 8.00 -8.99 -13.20
CA PRO A 232 6.62 -9.27 -12.86
C PRO A 232 6.21 -10.73 -13.11
N THR A 233 6.87 -11.42 -14.04
CA THR A 233 6.61 -12.84 -14.34
C THR A 233 7.16 -13.78 -13.27
N GLU A 234 8.18 -13.34 -12.52
CA GLU A 234 8.84 -14.13 -11.47
C GLU A 234 8.37 -13.69 -10.07
N CYS A 235 7.97 -12.43 -9.91
CA CYS A 235 7.53 -11.84 -8.65
C CYS A 235 6.01 -11.67 -8.65
N THR A 236 5.27 -12.77 -8.45
CA THR A 236 3.80 -12.78 -8.41
C THR A 236 3.29 -13.81 -7.39
N GLY A 237 2.07 -13.61 -6.86
CA GLY A 237 1.41 -14.51 -5.91
C GLY A 237 1.93 -14.44 -4.46
N ASN A 238 2.84 -13.52 -4.16
CA ASN A 238 3.48 -13.46 -2.85
C ASN A 238 2.69 -12.57 -1.87
N ALA A 239 2.85 -12.91 -0.59
CA ALA A 239 2.44 -12.06 0.52
C ALA A 239 3.68 -11.79 1.39
N PHE A 240 4.36 -10.68 1.12
CA PHE A 240 5.63 -10.34 1.73
C PHE A 240 5.47 -9.63 3.08
N TYR A 241 6.45 -9.81 3.94
CA TYR A 241 6.78 -8.82 4.96
C TYR A 241 7.89 -7.87 4.45
N ASP A 242 7.81 -6.59 4.80
CA ASP A 242 8.76 -5.57 4.34
C ASP A 242 10.21 -5.89 4.72
N GLU A 243 10.46 -6.31 5.96
CA GLU A 243 11.80 -6.66 6.41
C GLU A 243 12.35 -7.92 5.72
N GLU A 244 11.50 -8.89 5.37
CA GLU A 244 11.92 -10.12 4.70
C GLU A 244 12.41 -9.83 3.27
N ILE A 245 11.60 -9.13 2.48
CA ILE A 245 11.98 -8.80 1.10
C ILE A 245 13.21 -7.89 1.04
N LEU A 246 13.35 -6.97 2.00
CA LEU A 246 14.56 -6.13 2.10
C LEU A 246 15.80 -6.93 2.50
N ARG A 247 15.67 -7.95 3.36
CA ARG A 247 16.78 -8.86 3.68
C ARG A 247 17.21 -9.68 2.46
N GLU A 248 16.25 -10.17 1.67
CA GLU A 248 16.52 -10.83 0.38
C GLU A 248 17.30 -9.90 -0.57
N ALA A 249 17.01 -8.60 -0.54
CA ALA A 249 17.71 -7.57 -1.31
C ALA A 249 19.08 -7.15 -0.68
N GLY A 250 19.49 -7.78 0.43
CA GLY A 250 20.77 -7.55 1.07
C GLY A 250 20.79 -6.46 2.15
N VAL A 251 19.65 -6.02 2.64
CA VAL A 251 19.57 -5.10 3.79
C VAL A 251 19.82 -5.88 5.08
N GLU A 252 20.97 -5.67 5.71
CA GLU A 252 21.35 -6.36 6.95
C GLU A 252 20.93 -5.59 8.21
N ALA A 253 20.91 -4.23 8.16
CA ALA A 253 20.63 -3.37 9.29
C ALA A 253 19.42 -2.48 9.03
N PHE A 254 18.49 -2.46 10.00
CA PHE A 254 17.24 -1.73 9.90
C PHE A 254 17.20 -0.47 10.78
N ASP A 255 18.27 -0.14 11.50
CA ASP A 255 18.34 1.01 12.41
C ASP A 255 18.06 2.33 11.71
N ARG A 256 18.42 2.46 10.43
CA ARG A 256 18.16 3.63 9.60
C ARG A 256 16.67 3.95 9.42
N TYR A 257 15.83 2.97 9.65
CA TYR A 257 14.36 3.13 9.56
C TYR A 257 13.69 3.42 10.89
N ASN A 258 14.42 3.38 12.01
CA ASN A 258 13.84 3.64 13.32
C ASN A 258 13.47 5.11 13.48
N VAL A 259 12.31 5.39 14.06
CA VAL A 259 11.88 6.75 14.40
C VAL A 259 12.75 7.33 15.50
N VAL A 260 13.15 6.49 16.47
CA VAL A 260 14.06 6.85 17.57
C VAL A 260 15.38 6.13 17.37
N GLU A 261 16.47 6.89 17.32
CA GLU A 261 17.83 6.34 17.18
C GLU A 261 18.15 5.39 18.34
N GLY A 262 18.68 4.21 17.99
CA GLY A 262 19.05 3.18 18.97
C GLY A 262 17.88 2.36 19.52
N ALA A 263 16.63 2.64 19.12
CA ALA A 263 15.51 1.78 19.41
C ALA A 263 15.58 0.46 18.64
N ASP A 264 14.87 -0.56 19.11
CA ASP A 264 14.68 -1.83 18.42
C ASP A 264 13.17 -2.14 18.30
N PRO A 265 12.47 -1.55 17.31
CA PRO A 265 11.04 -1.75 17.12
C PRO A 265 10.70 -3.22 16.96
N GLY A 266 9.84 -3.74 17.83
CA GLY A 266 9.36 -5.12 17.76
C GLY A 266 8.44 -5.37 16.57
N PRO A 267 8.09 -6.63 16.24
CA PRO A 267 7.24 -6.99 15.11
C PRO A 267 5.74 -6.75 15.39
N MET A 268 5.40 -5.56 15.90
CA MET A 268 4.07 -5.21 16.38
C MET A 268 3.00 -5.35 15.30
N SER A 269 3.29 -4.93 14.07
CA SER A 269 2.33 -4.97 12.97
C SER A 269 2.15 -6.40 12.45
N ALA A 270 3.22 -7.18 12.32
CA ALA A 270 3.13 -8.60 12.00
C ALA A 270 2.35 -9.37 13.06
N HIS A 271 2.60 -9.10 14.33
CA HIS A 271 1.92 -9.75 15.45
C HIS A 271 0.40 -9.44 15.54
N LEU A 272 -0.12 -8.46 14.83
CA LEU A 272 -1.58 -8.29 14.72
C LEU A 272 -2.25 -9.49 14.04
N PHE A 273 -1.56 -10.10 13.09
CA PHE A 273 -2.09 -11.17 12.23
C PHE A 273 -1.38 -12.51 12.46
N ASP A 274 -0.11 -12.48 12.81
CA ASP A 274 0.72 -13.66 13.11
C ASP A 274 1.45 -13.45 14.45
N PRO A 275 0.85 -13.87 15.59
CA PRO A 275 1.47 -13.70 16.91
C PRO A 275 2.75 -14.50 17.10
N ASP A 276 2.96 -15.52 16.29
CA ASP A 276 4.13 -16.40 16.35
C ASP A 276 5.22 -15.97 15.35
N TYR A 277 5.02 -14.82 14.66
CA TYR A 277 6.02 -14.29 13.74
C TYR A 277 7.35 -14.04 14.44
N GLU A 278 8.40 -14.61 13.92
CA GLU A 278 9.78 -14.34 14.33
C GLU A 278 10.56 -13.77 13.14
N ARG A 279 11.32 -12.70 13.39
CA ARG A 279 12.20 -12.15 12.37
C ARG A 279 13.21 -13.20 11.91
N PRO A 280 13.44 -13.34 10.60
CA PRO A 280 14.55 -14.15 10.11
C PRO A 280 15.90 -13.65 10.67
N ASN A 281 16.78 -14.58 11.04
CA ASN A 281 18.12 -14.29 11.54
C ASN A 281 19.03 -13.72 10.43
#